data_37c5eaff515597cb97a5ac9143cc2bc7
#
_entry.id   37c5eaff515597cb97a5ac9143cc2bc7
#
_cell.length_a   1.000
_cell.length_b   1.000
_cell.length_c   1.000
_cell.angle_alpha   90.00
_cell.angle_beta   90.00
_cell.angle_gamma   90.00
#
_symmetry.space_group_name_H-M   'P 1'
#
loop_
_entity.id
_entity.type
_entity.pdbx_description
1 polymer ?
#
loop_
_entity_poly.entity_id
_entity_poly.type
_entity_poly.pdbx_seq_one_letter_code
_entity_poly.pdbx_strand_id
1 'polypeptide(L)'
;LLAARMSGGIASARHGRRSAVGLAVADPGLGLSCGLDAGSHFVAASAIKVTILSALLLKTGGAGHLTAAQRSLARAMITQSSNAAADRLWAEVGIGGMQRFLNRAGMTQTRLNDAWGLTELTAANELTLLRLLTSPGPVLTPASRSYVLTLMAQVIAGQRWGTPAGIGAGVAVHVKNGWLPYPTGRDWRINSLGTFAGPGTAYQMAVLTSGNPSMNYGVNTIEAAARVVNRDIAEFVAWLRSGGTGTMPS
;
A
#
# COMPACT_ATOMS: atom_id res chain seq x y z
N LEU A 1 -15.83 -18.15 -0.19
CA LEU A 1 -14.80 -19.23 -0.13
C LEU A 1 -13.39 -18.62 -0.05
N LEU A 2 -12.91 -17.84 -1.04
CA LEU A 2 -11.56 -17.27 -1.08
C LEU A 2 -11.26 -16.43 0.15
N ALA A 3 -12.14 -15.49 0.55
CA ALA A 3 -11.93 -14.62 1.71
C ALA A 3 -11.82 -15.41 3.02
N ALA A 4 -12.61 -16.47 3.22
CA ALA A 4 -12.56 -17.30 4.42
C ALA A 4 -11.24 -18.10 4.51
N ARG A 5 -10.79 -18.69 3.40
CA ARG A 5 -9.50 -19.39 3.28
C ARG A 5 -8.35 -18.44 3.60
N MET A 6 -8.35 -17.27 2.96
CA MET A 6 -7.34 -16.22 3.18
C MET A 6 -7.30 -15.78 4.65
N SER A 7 -8.46 -15.58 5.29
CA SER A 7 -8.53 -15.20 6.71
C SER A 7 -7.92 -16.26 7.62
N GLY A 8 -8.21 -17.55 7.39
CA GLY A 8 -7.61 -18.65 8.13
C GLY A 8 -6.08 -18.73 7.94
N GLY A 9 -5.62 -18.60 6.70
CA GLY A 9 -4.20 -18.59 6.37
C GLY A 9 -3.46 -17.42 6.99
N ILE A 10 -4.02 -16.20 6.97
CA ILE A 10 -3.44 -15.01 7.62
C ILE A 10 -3.39 -15.19 9.14
N ALA A 11 -4.45 -15.72 9.75
CA ALA A 11 -4.47 -16.01 11.20
C ALA A 11 -3.35 -16.98 11.58
N SER A 12 -3.16 -18.05 10.80
CA SER A 12 -2.06 -19.01 10.98
C SER A 12 -0.68 -18.36 10.82
N ALA A 13 -0.49 -17.55 9.77
CA ALA A 13 0.77 -16.86 9.49
C ALA A 13 1.16 -15.84 10.57
N ARG A 14 0.16 -15.34 11.34
CA ARG A 14 0.34 -14.42 12.48
C ARG A 14 0.50 -15.12 13.81
N HIS A 15 0.22 -16.41 13.91
CA HIS A 15 0.26 -17.13 15.19
C HIS A 15 1.64 -16.97 15.84
N GLY A 16 1.66 -16.61 17.12
CA GLY A 16 2.89 -16.36 17.89
C GLY A 16 3.63 -15.05 17.55
N ARG A 17 3.10 -14.22 16.66
CA ARG A 17 3.71 -12.92 16.36
C ARG A 17 3.25 -11.84 17.33
N ARG A 18 4.20 -11.01 17.78
CA ARG A 18 3.96 -9.92 18.75
C ARG A 18 3.40 -8.65 18.10
N SER A 19 3.55 -8.50 16.78
CA SER A 19 3.14 -7.30 16.06
C SER A 19 1.62 -7.11 16.09
N ALA A 20 1.15 -5.88 16.32
CA ALA A 20 -0.15 -5.46 15.85
C ALA A 20 -0.12 -5.36 14.32
N VAL A 21 -1.19 -5.82 13.64
CA VAL A 21 -1.26 -5.88 12.17
C VAL A 21 -2.63 -5.40 11.72
N GLY A 22 -2.64 -4.36 10.87
CA GLY A 22 -3.78 -3.98 10.07
C GLY A 22 -3.57 -4.42 8.62
N LEU A 23 -4.52 -5.13 8.04
CA LEU A 23 -4.44 -5.59 6.66
C LEU A 23 -5.76 -5.30 5.94
N ALA A 24 -5.65 -4.89 4.69
CA ALA A 24 -6.77 -4.79 3.76
C ALA A 24 -6.34 -5.23 2.36
N VAL A 25 -7.15 -6.05 1.71
CA VAL A 25 -6.94 -6.52 0.35
C VAL A 25 -8.26 -6.51 -0.43
N ALA A 26 -8.21 -6.13 -1.70
CA ALA A 26 -9.34 -6.22 -2.59
C ALA A 26 -8.91 -6.54 -4.03
N ASP A 27 -9.71 -7.37 -4.69
CA ASP A 27 -9.74 -7.56 -6.14
C ASP A 27 -11.18 -7.41 -6.61
N PRO A 28 -11.56 -6.25 -7.20
CA PRO A 28 -12.93 -6.04 -7.66
C PRO A 28 -13.36 -7.04 -8.76
N GLY A 29 -12.43 -7.48 -9.61
CA GLY A 29 -12.71 -8.45 -10.67
C GLY A 29 -13.05 -9.84 -10.14
N LEU A 30 -12.53 -10.19 -8.98
CA LEU A 30 -12.83 -11.46 -8.30
C LEU A 30 -13.93 -11.32 -7.22
N GLY A 31 -14.50 -10.13 -7.04
CA GLY A 31 -15.41 -9.85 -5.93
C GLY A 31 -14.76 -10.02 -4.55
N LEU A 32 -13.44 -9.95 -4.47
CA LEU A 32 -12.69 -10.13 -3.23
C LEU A 32 -12.62 -8.81 -2.45
N SER A 33 -12.99 -8.86 -1.18
CA SER A 33 -12.70 -7.83 -0.19
C SER A 33 -12.47 -8.51 1.16
N CYS A 34 -11.28 -8.33 1.73
CA CYS A 34 -10.89 -8.97 2.98
C CYS A 34 -10.11 -7.98 3.83
N GLY A 35 -10.30 -8.01 5.14
CA GLY A 35 -9.62 -7.12 6.09
C GLY A 35 -9.39 -7.79 7.42
N LEU A 36 -8.32 -7.36 8.08
CA LEU A 36 -7.99 -7.70 9.46
C LEU A 36 -7.60 -6.42 10.17
N ASP A 37 -8.33 -6.05 11.23
CA ASP A 37 -8.09 -4.80 11.96
C ASP A 37 -7.88 -3.59 11.03
N ALA A 38 -8.58 -3.60 9.87
CA ALA A 38 -8.31 -2.67 8.78
C ALA A 38 -8.63 -1.20 9.12
N GLY A 39 -9.43 -0.94 10.15
CA GLY A 39 -9.74 0.38 10.70
C GLY A 39 -8.82 0.84 11.82
N SER A 40 -7.90 0.00 12.30
CA SER A 40 -6.94 0.37 13.33
C SER A 40 -5.89 1.33 12.78
N HIS A 41 -5.45 2.28 13.64
CA HIS A 41 -4.49 3.32 13.27
C HIS A 41 -3.05 2.85 13.48
N PHE A 42 -2.22 3.14 12.48
CA PHE A 42 -0.77 2.87 12.47
C PHE A 42 -0.01 4.09 11.98
N VAL A 43 1.15 4.35 12.54
CA VAL A 43 2.04 5.43 12.09
C VAL A 43 2.57 5.13 10.70
N ALA A 44 2.41 6.10 9.81
CA ALA A 44 2.64 5.96 8.36
C ALA A 44 4.08 5.64 7.98
N ALA A 45 5.06 6.25 8.67
CA ALA A 45 6.43 6.32 8.15
C ALA A 45 6.42 6.77 6.67
N SER A 46 7.23 6.13 5.82
CA SER A 46 7.29 6.48 4.39
C SER A 46 6.12 5.99 3.52
N ALA A 47 5.14 5.26 4.07
CA ALA A 47 3.95 4.87 3.31
C ALA A 47 3.13 6.09 2.86
N ILE A 48 3.05 7.15 3.69
CA ILE A 48 2.34 8.41 3.38
C ILE A 48 2.84 9.11 2.10
N LYS A 49 4.04 8.79 1.61
CA LYS A 49 4.64 9.44 0.45
C LYS A 49 3.81 9.26 -0.83
N VAL A 50 3.05 8.17 -0.94
CA VAL A 50 2.10 7.97 -2.04
C VAL A 50 0.96 8.99 -1.95
N THR A 51 0.46 9.23 -0.73
CA THR A 51 -0.58 10.23 -0.46
C THR A 51 -0.08 11.64 -0.74
N ILE A 52 1.16 11.97 -0.33
CA ILE A 52 1.80 13.28 -0.61
C ILE A 52 1.87 13.53 -2.11
N LEU A 53 2.34 12.55 -2.89
CA LEU A 53 2.40 12.68 -4.36
C LEU A 53 1.00 12.84 -4.97
N SER A 54 0.03 12.06 -4.52
CA SER A 54 -1.35 12.13 -5.00
C SER A 54 -1.98 13.49 -4.69
N ALA A 55 -1.72 14.05 -3.50
CA ALA A 55 -2.19 15.38 -3.11
C ALA A 55 -1.51 16.50 -3.94
N LEU A 56 -0.21 16.37 -4.24
CA LEU A 56 0.49 17.28 -5.15
C LEU A 56 -0.14 17.27 -6.54
N LEU A 57 -0.40 16.08 -7.09
CA LEU A 57 -1.03 15.92 -8.41
C LEU A 57 -2.43 16.53 -8.45
N LEU A 58 -3.21 16.37 -7.38
CA LEU A 58 -4.51 17.04 -7.27
C LEU A 58 -4.36 18.56 -7.24
N LYS A 59 -3.41 19.07 -6.46
CA LYS A 59 -3.14 20.51 -6.29
C LYS A 59 -2.72 21.17 -7.60
N THR A 60 -1.87 20.51 -8.39
CA THR A 60 -1.33 21.04 -9.64
C THR A 60 -2.25 20.83 -10.86
N GLY A 61 -3.36 20.12 -10.69
CA GLY A 61 -4.26 19.78 -11.80
C GLY A 61 -3.80 18.60 -12.65
N GLY A 62 -2.79 17.87 -12.21
CA GLY A 62 -2.35 16.62 -12.83
C GLY A 62 -0.87 16.54 -13.17
N ALA A 63 -0.43 15.34 -13.56
CA ALA A 63 0.97 15.04 -13.86
C ALA A 63 1.57 15.90 -14.99
N GLY A 64 0.74 16.33 -15.94
CA GLY A 64 1.18 17.22 -17.01
C GLY A 64 1.68 18.58 -16.55
N HIS A 65 1.17 19.07 -15.43
CA HIS A 65 1.47 20.38 -14.87
C HIS A 65 2.61 20.41 -13.84
N LEU A 66 3.21 19.27 -13.54
CA LEU A 66 4.38 19.25 -12.66
C LEU A 66 5.57 19.95 -13.31
N THR A 67 6.26 20.78 -12.53
CA THR A 67 7.57 21.34 -12.93
C THR A 67 8.64 20.24 -12.97
N ALA A 68 9.79 20.52 -13.62
CA ALA A 68 10.93 19.61 -13.63
C ALA A 68 11.43 19.31 -12.19
N ALA A 69 11.46 20.32 -11.32
CA ALA A 69 11.84 20.17 -9.91
C ALA A 69 10.88 19.24 -9.15
N GLN A 70 9.57 19.44 -9.30
CA GLN A 70 8.55 18.57 -8.69
C GLN A 70 8.67 17.13 -9.17
N ARG A 71 8.93 16.90 -10.46
CA ARG A 71 9.15 15.55 -11.03
C ARG A 71 10.38 14.87 -10.42
N SER A 72 11.49 15.61 -10.29
CA SER A 72 12.73 15.11 -9.67
C SER A 72 12.49 14.73 -8.20
N LEU A 73 11.84 15.61 -7.43
CA LEU A 73 11.48 15.34 -6.03
C LEU A 73 10.52 14.15 -5.91
N ALA A 74 9.47 14.08 -6.72
CA ALA A 74 8.53 12.97 -6.72
C ALA A 74 9.22 11.63 -7.02
N ARG A 75 10.12 11.60 -8.01
CA ARG A 75 10.92 10.40 -8.31
C ARG A 75 11.77 10.00 -7.10
N ALA A 76 12.57 10.89 -6.54
CA ALA A 76 13.42 10.59 -5.39
C ALA A 76 12.59 10.13 -4.17
N MET A 77 11.45 10.80 -3.92
CA MET A 77 10.55 10.48 -2.82
C MET A 77 9.95 9.08 -2.93
N ILE A 78 9.49 8.68 -4.11
CA ILE A 78 8.82 7.39 -4.28
C ILE A 78 9.83 6.26 -4.50
N THR A 79 10.79 6.43 -5.44
CA THR A 79 11.65 5.31 -5.86
C THR A 79 12.77 5.00 -4.87
N GLN A 80 13.26 6.00 -4.13
CA GLN A 80 14.36 5.87 -3.16
C GLN A 80 13.91 6.15 -1.72
N SER A 81 12.64 6.54 -1.55
CA SER A 81 12.10 6.94 -0.25
C SER A 81 12.82 8.14 0.39
N SER A 82 13.33 9.09 -0.42
CA SER A 82 14.03 10.28 0.06
C SER A 82 13.15 11.10 1.03
N ASN A 83 13.65 11.33 2.25
CA ASN A 83 12.98 12.17 3.25
C ASN A 83 13.08 13.65 2.88
N ALA A 84 14.25 14.10 2.43
CA ALA A 84 14.42 15.49 1.99
C ALA A 84 13.47 15.88 0.85
N ALA A 85 13.20 14.94 -0.09
CA ALA A 85 12.21 15.17 -1.13
C ALA A 85 10.78 15.19 -0.56
N ALA A 86 10.49 14.34 0.41
CA ALA A 86 9.19 14.33 1.09
C ALA A 86 8.95 15.63 1.87
N ASP A 87 9.95 16.13 2.61
CA ASP A 87 9.86 17.40 3.35
C ASP A 87 9.51 18.57 2.41
N ARG A 88 10.16 18.64 1.26
CA ARG A 88 9.90 19.69 0.25
C ARG A 88 8.49 19.60 -0.32
N LEU A 89 8.07 18.42 -0.74
CA LEU A 89 6.74 18.23 -1.32
C LEU A 89 5.62 18.33 -0.29
N TRP A 90 5.87 17.90 0.96
CA TRP A 90 4.94 18.10 2.07
C TRP A 90 4.72 19.58 2.36
N ALA A 91 5.81 20.35 2.48
CA ALA A 91 5.73 21.81 2.69
C ALA A 91 5.01 22.51 1.52
N GLU A 92 5.25 22.07 0.28
CA GLU A 92 4.62 22.63 -0.91
C GLU A 92 3.12 22.33 -0.96
N VAL A 93 2.70 21.08 -0.68
CA VAL A 93 1.28 20.71 -0.62
C VAL A 93 0.59 21.42 0.54
N GLY A 94 1.23 21.43 1.69
CA GLY A 94 0.74 21.96 2.96
C GLY A 94 -0.36 21.10 3.57
N ILE A 95 -0.55 21.20 4.90
CA ILE A 95 -1.53 20.39 5.64
C ILE A 95 -2.96 20.56 5.10
N GLY A 96 -3.33 21.78 4.70
CA GLY A 96 -4.62 22.05 4.07
C GLY A 96 -4.79 21.41 2.70
N GLY A 97 -3.72 21.29 1.92
CA GLY A 97 -3.71 20.57 0.65
C GLY A 97 -3.85 19.05 0.84
N MET A 98 -3.16 18.53 1.83
CA MET A 98 -3.29 17.12 2.23
C MET A 98 -4.72 16.82 2.69
N GLN A 99 -5.30 17.63 3.56
CA GLN A 99 -6.67 17.43 4.04
C GLN A 99 -7.69 17.50 2.91
N ARG A 100 -7.53 18.44 1.95
CA ARG A 100 -8.39 18.49 0.75
C ARG A 100 -8.31 17.22 -0.07
N PHE A 101 -7.11 16.66 -0.25
CA PHE A 101 -6.93 15.40 -0.95
C PHE A 101 -7.63 14.25 -0.20
N LEU A 102 -7.40 14.11 1.10
CA LEU A 102 -8.02 13.06 1.92
C LEU A 102 -9.54 13.10 1.84
N ASN A 103 -10.13 14.30 1.96
CA ASN A 103 -11.58 14.48 1.87
C ASN A 103 -12.12 14.06 0.49
N ARG A 104 -11.45 14.45 -0.60
CA ARG A 104 -11.88 14.08 -1.95
C ARG A 104 -11.67 12.61 -2.27
N ALA A 105 -10.66 12.00 -1.66
CA ALA A 105 -10.35 10.57 -1.81
C ALA A 105 -11.21 9.66 -0.91
N GLY A 106 -11.98 10.24 0.03
CA GLY A 106 -12.76 9.46 1.01
C GLY A 106 -11.90 8.79 2.08
N MET A 107 -10.66 9.27 2.30
CA MET A 107 -9.72 8.73 3.29
C MET A 107 -9.96 9.35 4.67
N THR A 108 -11.16 9.18 5.21
CA THR A 108 -11.65 9.89 6.40
C THR A 108 -11.05 9.44 7.72
N GLN A 109 -10.36 8.30 7.74
CA GLN A 109 -9.71 7.77 8.94
C GLN A 109 -8.22 8.15 9.04
N THR A 110 -7.64 8.78 8.02
CA THR A 110 -6.26 9.26 8.05
C THR A 110 -6.16 10.50 8.92
N ARG A 111 -5.25 10.49 9.89
CA ARG A 111 -5.02 11.60 10.83
C ARG A 111 -3.67 12.24 10.54
N LEU A 112 -3.69 13.42 9.94
CA LEU A 112 -2.46 14.14 9.58
C LEU A 112 -1.70 14.59 10.83
N ASN A 113 -0.38 14.65 10.71
CA ASN A 113 0.55 15.18 11.71
C ASN A 113 1.52 16.13 11.03
N ASP A 114 1.96 17.20 11.67
CA ASP A 114 2.91 18.16 11.10
C ASP A 114 4.22 17.48 10.68
N ALA A 115 4.69 16.50 11.44
CA ALA A 115 5.73 15.58 11.02
C ALA A 115 5.09 14.47 10.17
N TRP A 116 5.11 14.61 8.86
CA TRP A 116 4.40 13.73 7.92
C TRP A 116 4.55 12.23 8.20
N GLY A 117 5.73 11.79 8.63
CA GLY A 117 6.02 10.39 8.96
C GLY A 117 5.27 9.87 10.18
N LEU A 118 4.74 10.76 11.03
CA LEU A 118 3.92 10.44 12.21
C LEU A 118 2.42 10.53 11.93
N THR A 119 2.00 10.86 10.70
CA THR A 119 0.60 10.71 10.27
C THR A 119 0.12 9.30 10.57
N GLU A 120 -1.10 9.17 11.07
CA GLU A 120 -1.72 7.87 11.32
C GLU A 120 -2.60 7.45 10.15
N LEU A 121 -2.37 6.24 9.67
CA LEU A 121 -3.08 5.59 8.57
C LEU A 121 -3.88 4.40 9.08
N THR A 122 -4.90 4.01 8.31
CA THR A 122 -5.56 2.72 8.45
C THR A 122 -5.39 1.90 7.18
N ALA A 123 -5.33 0.58 7.27
CA ALA A 123 -5.21 -0.27 6.09
C ALA A 123 -6.40 -0.09 5.13
N ALA A 124 -7.59 0.21 5.67
CA ALA A 124 -8.78 0.52 4.88
C ALA A 124 -8.62 1.80 4.04
N ASN A 125 -8.05 2.89 4.62
CA ASN A 125 -7.80 4.11 3.87
C ASN A 125 -6.68 3.94 2.84
N GLU A 126 -5.63 3.19 3.16
CA GLU A 126 -4.56 2.89 2.20
C GLU A 126 -5.08 2.02 1.04
N LEU A 127 -5.98 1.07 1.31
CA LEU A 127 -6.67 0.34 0.24
C LEU A 127 -7.51 1.27 -0.64
N THR A 128 -8.18 2.27 -0.04
CA THR A 128 -8.92 3.32 -0.79
C THR A 128 -7.96 4.09 -1.71
N LEU A 129 -6.80 4.51 -1.21
CA LEU A 129 -5.77 5.17 -2.01
C LEU A 129 -5.31 4.30 -3.18
N LEU A 130 -4.97 3.04 -2.92
CA LEU A 130 -4.50 2.11 -3.95
C LEU A 130 -5.57 1.84 -5.03
N ARG A 131 -6.84 1.72 -4.63
CA ARG A 131 -7.96 1.61 -5.57
C ARG A 131 -8.13 2.88 -6.42
N LEU A 132 -7.95 4.05 -5.84
CA LEU A 132 -7.98 5.33 -6.55
C LEU A 132 -6.87 5.39 -7.63
N LEU A 133 -5.72 4.78 -7.39
CA LEU A 133 -4.63 4.71 -8.37
C LEU A 133 -4.89 3.70 -9.50
N THR A 134 -5.63 2.63 -9.23
CA THR A 134 -5.83 1.51 -10.17
C THR A 134 -7.17 1.55 -10.90
N SER A 135 -8.11 2.38 -10.46
CA SER A 135 -9.45 2.48 -11.05
C SER A 135 -9.76 3.89 -11.55
N PRO A 136 -10.57 4.04 -12.61
CA PRO A 136 -11.07 5.34 -13.03
C PRO A 136 -11.83 6.06 -11.92
N GLY A 137 -11.69 7.39 -11.85
CA GLY A 137 -12.38 8.21 -10.87
C GLY A 137 -12.08 9.70 -11.03
N PRO A 138 -12.84 10.57 -10.34
CA PRO A 138 -12.77 12.03 -10.53
C PRO A 138 -11.62 12.70 -9.74
N VAL A 139 -10.93 11.98 -8.85
CA VAL A 139 -9.93 12.57 -7.94
C VAL A 139 -8.59 12.79 -8.65
N LEU A 140 -8.13 11.81 -9.40
CA LEU A 140 -6.89 11.86 -10.17
C LEU A 140 -7.13 11.57 -11.64
N THR A 141 -6.49 12.34 -12.53
CA THR A 141 -6.52 12.09 -13.96
C THR A 141 -5.86 10.75 -14.30
N PRO A 142 -6.19 10.12 -15.45
CA PRO A 142 -5.51 8.89 -15.91
C PRO A 142 -3.99 9.05 -15.95
N ALA A 143 -3.48 10.18 -16.44
CA ALA A 143 -2.05 10.48 -16.49
C ALA A 143 -1.43 10.57 -15.09
N SER A 144 -2.14 11.13 -14.10
CA SER A 144 -1.68 11.21 -12.71
C SER A 144 -1.60 9.83 -12.08
N ARG A 145 -2.60 8.99 -12.26
CA ARG A 145 -2.59 7.61 -11.76
C ARG A 145 -1.43 6.80 -12.34
N SER A 146 -1.27 6.85 -13.68
CA SER A 146 -0.17 6.19 -14.37
C SER A 146 1.20 6.68 -13.88
N TYR A 147 1.35 7.98 -13.64
CA TYR A 147 2.59 8.56 -13.13
C TYR A 147 2.96 8.01 -11.74
N VAL A 148 2.01 7.97 -10.80
CA VAL A 148 2.25 7.38 -9.46
C VAL A 148 2.64 5.91 -9.58
N LEU A 149 1.88 5.11 -10.32
CA LEU A 149 2.14 3.69 -10.49
C LEU A 149 3.50 3.45 -11.17
N THR A 150 3.87 4.24 -12.18
CA THR A 150 5.19 4.15 -12.81
C THR A 150 6.32 4.35 -11.81
N LEU A 151 6.20 5.33 -10.91
CA LEU A 151 7.22 5.54 -9.86
C LEU A 151 7.22 4.41 -8.83
N MET A 152 6.06 3.88 -8.44
CA MET A 152 5.96 2.73 -7.53
C MET A 152 6.53 1.44 -8.15
N ALA A 153 6.46 1.27 -9.48
CA ALA A 153 7.12 0.17 -10.19
C ALA A 153 8.65 0.30 -10.18
N GLN A 154 9.17 1.52 -10.09
CA GLN A 154 10.60 1.85 -10.13
C GLN A 154 11.25 1.95 -8.74
N VAL A 155 10.58 1.52 -7.69
CA VAL A 155 11.16 1.44 -6.34
C VAL A 155 12.41 0.56 -6.39
N ILE A 156 13.52 1.04 -5.81
CA ILE A 156 14.83 0.33 -5.80
C ILE A 156 14.73 -1.05 -5.17
N ALA A 157 15.53 -1.99 -5.66
CA ALA A 157 15.46 -3.40 -5.30
C ALA A 157 15.46 -3.66 -3.79
N GLY A 158 16.32 -2.95 -3.04
CA GLY A 158 16.41 -3.08 -1.57
C GLY A 158 15.16 -2.63 -0.80
N GLN A 159 14.17 -2.01 -1.48
CA GLN A 159 12.91 -1.57 -0.88
C GLN A 159 11.68 -2.26 -1.51
N ARG A 160 11.86 -3.37 -2.24
CA ARG A 160 10.75 -4.11 -2.85
C ARG A 160 10.28 -5.33 -2.03
N TRP A 161 10.43 -5.27 -0.73
CA TRP A 161 9.95 -6.28 0.24
C TRP A 161 8.48 -6.07 0.63
N GLY A 162 7.94 -6.94 1.46
CA GLY A 162 6.60 -6.82 2.05
C GLY A 162 5.51 -7.39 1.15
N THR A 163 4.54 -6.57 0.74
CA THR A 163 3.37 -7.02 -0.02
C THR A 163 3.69 -7.79 -1.33
N PRO A 164 4.84 -7.62 -2.00
CA PRO A 164 5.21 -8.45 -3.16
C PRO A 164 5.66 -9.88 -2.82
N ALA A 165 5.84 -10.25 -1.55
CA ALA A 165 6.35 -11.56 -1.19
C ALA A 165 5.44 -12.70 -1.68
N GLY A 166 6.00 -13.65 -2.41
CA GLY A 166 5.26 -14.80 -2.97
C GLY A 166 4.48 -14.48 -4.24
N ILE A 167 4.68 -13.30 -4.85
CA ILE A 167 4.04 -12.96 -6.12
C ILE A 167 4.57 -13.83 -7.26
N GLY A 168 3.66 -14.30 -8.12
CA GLY A 168 4.01 -15.09 -9.29
C GLY A 168 4.69 -14.30 -10.41
N ALA A 169 5.36 -15.01 -11.33
CA ALA A 169 5.93 -14.40 -12.51
C ALA A 169 4.85 -13.78 -13.41
N GLY A 170 5.21 -12.71 -14.15
CA GLY A 170 4.30 -12.04 -15.08
C GLY A 170 3.27 -11.10 -14.43
N VAL A 171 3.33 -10.89 -13.11
CA VAL A 171 2.52 -9.92 -12.41
C VAL A 171 3.27 -8.59 -12.30
N ALA A 172 2.68 -7.51 -12.78
CA ALA A 172 3.19 -6.16 -12.58
C ALA A 172 3.03 -5.77 -11.11
N VAL A 173 4.10 -5.25 -10.51
CA VAL A 173 4.18 -4.91 -9.09
C VAL A 173 4.49 -3.43 -8.91
N HIS A 174 3.63 -2.73 -8.18
CA HIS A 174 3.84 -1.37 -7.74
C HIS A 174 3.85 -1.38 -6.22
N VAL A 175 4.93 -0.93 -5.60
CA VAL A 175 5.12 -1.04 -4.15
C VAL A 175 5.59 0.27 -3.54
N LYS A 176 5.16 0.55 -2.31
CA LYS A 176 5.78 1.58 -1.47
C LYS A 176 5.78 1.10 -0.02
N ASN A 177 6.97 1.12 0.55
CA ASN A 177 7.19 0.71 1.93
C ASN A 177 7.46 1.89 2.85
N GLY A 178 7.21 1.68 4.14
CA GLY A 178 7.52 2.61 5.21
C GLY A 178 8.08 1.87 6.42
N TRP A 179 9.11 2.45 7.04
CA TRP A 179 9.69 1.91 8.27
C TRP A 179 10.18 3.06 9.16
N LEU A 180 9.97 2.91 10.46
CA LEU A 180 10.37 3.90 11.44
C LEU A 180 10.56 3.22 12.80
N PRO A 181 11.74 3.33 13.43
CA PRO A 181 11.90 2.88 14.82
C PRO A 181 11.07 3.76 15.77
N TYR A 182 10.69 3.19 16.91
CA TYR A 182 10.19 4.02 18.01
C TYR A 182 11.35 4.82 18.62
N PRO A 183 11.06 5.97 19.29
CA PRO A 183 12.10 6.79 19.92
C PRO A 183 12.95 6.02 20.94
N THR A 184 12.38 4.99 21.57
CA THR A 184 13.08 4.09 22.49
C THR A 184 14.08 3.15 21.82
N GLY A 185 14.06 3.08 20.47
CA GLY A 185 14.88 2.17 19.66
C GLY A 185 14.57 0.68 19.81
N ARG A 186 13.55 0.32 20.60
CA ARG A 186 13.24 -1.08 20.93
C ARG A 186 12.23 -1.74 20.00
N ASP A 187 11.36 -0.96 19.36
CA ASP A 187 10.31 -1.47 18.47
C ASP A 187 10.25 -0.67 17.17
N TRP A 188 9.63 -1.27 16.15
CA TRP A 188 9.53 -0.71 14.81
C TRP A 188 8.08 -0.67 14.32
N ARG A 189 7.80 0.34 13.49
CA ARG A 189 6.62 0.46 12.65
C ARG A 189 7.03 0.11 11.23
N ILE A 190 6.38 -0.89 10.64
CA ILE A 190 6.72 -1.39 9.30
C ILE A 190 5.44 -1.49 8.49
N ASN A 191 5.43 -0.87 7.31
CA ASN A 191 4.26 -0.79 6.44
C ASN A 191 4.63 -1.15 5.01
N SER A 192 3.71 -1.76 4.29
CA SER A 192 3.87 -2.07 2.87
C SER A 192 2.54 -1.90 2.14
N LEU A 193 2.58 -1.13 1.06
CA LEU A 193 1.46 -0.88 0.16
C LEU A 193 1.79 -1.47 -1.20
N GLY A 194 0.87 -2.22 -1.79
CA GLY A 194 1.09 -2.82 -3.10
C GLY A 194 -0.13 -2.84 -4.00
N THR A 195 0.10 -2.69 -5.30
CA THR A 195 -0.88 -3.04 -6.34
C THR A 195 -0.27 -4.04 -7.30
N PHE A 196 -1.07 -4.98 -7.73
CA PHE A 196 -0.65 -6.13 -8.50
C PHE A 196 -1.59 -6.33 -9.68
N ALA A 197 -1.05 -6.44 -10.88
CA ALA A 197 -1.83 -6.66 -12.09
C ALA A 197 -1.20 -7.78 -12.92
N GLY A 198 -1.98 -8.80 -13.18
CA GLY A 198 -1.54 -9.96 -13.95
C GLY A 198 -2.70 -10.58 -14.71
N PRO A 199 -2.45 -11.65 -15.45
CA PRO A 199 -3.52 -12.33 -16.14
C PRO A 199 -4.63 -12.75 -15.18
N GLY A 200 -5.87 -12.27 -15.40
CA GLY A 200 -7.07 -12.63 -14.64
C GLY A 200 -7.15 -12.09 -13.21
N THR A 201 -6.27 -11.16 -12.82
CA THR A 201 -6.29 -10.55 -11.48
C THR A 201 -5.77 -9.12 -11.50
N ALA A 202 -6.38 -8.25 -10.69
CA ALA A 202 -5.93 -6.88 -10.47
C ALA A 202 -6.31 -6.44 -9.06
N TYR A 203 -5.42 -6.66 -8.11
CA TYR A 203 -5.69 -6.43 -6.69
C TYR A 203 -4.78 -5.42 -6.02
N GLN A 204 -5.23 -4.94 -4.88
CA GLN A 204 -4.53 -4.02 -4.03
C GLN A 204 -4.40 -4.62 -2.64
N MET A 205 -3.27 -4.39 -1.97
CA MET A 205 -3.00 -4.85 -0.61
C MET A 205 -2.28 -3.78 0.19
N ALA A 206 -2.79 -3.49 1.37
CA ALA A 206 -2.15 -2.65 2.38
C ALA A 206 -1.92 -3.47 3.64
N VAL A 207 -0.68 -3.50 4.14
CA VAL A 207 -0.34 -4.15 5.41
C VAL A 207 0.46 -3.17 6.27
N LEU A 208 -0.08 -2.85 7.43
CA LEU A 208 0.48 -1.90 8.39
C LEU A 208 0.78 -2.65 9.69
N THR A 209 1.95 -2.40 10.28
CA THR A 209 2.35 -3.09 11.51
C THR A 209 3.02 -2.16 12.53
N SER A 210 2.89 -2.48 13.81
CA SER A 210 3.56 -1.81 14.91
C SER A 210 3.97 -2.80 16.01
N GLY A 211 4.83 -2.36 16.94
CA GLY A 211 5.35 -3.21 18.02
C GLY A 211 6.24 -4.33 17.51
N ASN A 212 6.93 -4.12 16.40
CA ASN A 212 7.87 -5.12 15.87
C ASN A 212 9.21 -5.02 16.61
N PRO A 213 9.76 -6.11 17.17
CA PRO A 213 11.04 -6.08 17.91
C PRO A 213 12.23 -5.64 17.06
N SER A 214 12.14 -5.78 15.74
CA SER A 214 13.14 -5.31 14.77
C SER A 214 12.50 -5.00 13.42
N MET A 215 13.22 -4.30 12.55
CA MET A 215 12.80 -4.06 11.18
C MET A 215 12.54 -5.39 10.44
N ASN A 216 13.48 -6.33 10.50
CA ASN A 216 13.35 -7.63 9.83
C ASN A 216 12.17 -8.44 10.36
N TYR A 217 11.89 -8.37 11.66
CA TYR A 217 10.71 -9.03 12.23
C TYR A 217 9.41 -8.50 11.62
N GLY A 218 9.28 -7.18 11.49
CA GLY A 218 8.11 -6.55 10.88
C GLY A 218 7.99 -6.87 9.39
N VAL A 219 9.10 -6.82 8.64
CA VAL A 219 9.14 -7.25 7.24
C VAL A 219 8.65 -8.69 7.10
N ASN A 220 9.21 -9.62 7.88
CA ASN A 220 8.81 -11.02 7.86
C ASN A 220 7.33 -11.23 8.26
N THR A 221 6.80 -10.40 9.16
CA THR A 221 5.37 -10.43 9.53
C THR A 221 4.49 -10.06 8.34
N ILE A 222 4.82 -8.98 7.64
CA ILE A 222 4.10 -8.55 6.44
C ILE A 222 4.22 -9.60 5.33
N GLU A 223 5.42 -10.09 5.08
CA GLU A 223 5.67 -11.08 4.02
C GLU A 223 4.98 -12.41 4.26
N ALA A 224 4.86 -12.85 5.51
CA ALA A 224 4.11 -14.06 5.84
C ALA A 224 2.63 -13.92 5.44
N ALA A 225 2.00 -12.80 5.78
CA ALA A 225 0.62 -12.51 5.38
C ALA A 225 0.49 -12.32 3.86
N ALA A 226 1.44 -11.62 3.24
CA ALA A 226 1.45 -11.38 1.80
C ALA A 226 1.55 -12.67 0.98
N ARG A 227 2.40 -13.63 1.41
CA ARG A 227 2.50 -14.94 0.74
C ARG A 227 1.19 -15.71 0.76
N VAL A 228 0.43 -15.64 1.84
CA VAL A 228 -0.92 -16.24 1.91
C VAL A 228 -1.83 -15.60 0.88
N VAL A 229 -1.93 -14.26 0.89
CA VAL A 229 -2.79 -13.52 -0.03
C VAL A 229 -2.43 -13.80 -1.49
N ASN A 230 -1.14 -13.66 -1.83
CA ASN A 230 -0.64 -13.82 -3.21
C ASN A 230 -0.83 -15.24 -3.73
N ARG A 231 -0.58 -16.26 -2.90
CA ARG A 231 -0.83 -17.66 -3.22
C ARG A 231 -2.33 -17.92 -3.43
N ASP A 232 -3.16 -17.53 -2.48
CA ASP A 232 -4.58 -17.84 -2.50
C ASP A 232 -5.29 -17.19 -3.69
N ILE A 233 -4.90 -15.96 -4.07
CA ILE A 233 -5.39 -15.30 -5.30
C ILE A 233 -4.92 -16.06 -6.54
N ALA A 234 -3.63 -16.42 -6.62
CA ALA A 234 -3.08 -17.13 -7.78
C ALA A 234 -3.77 -18.49 -8.00
N GLU A 235 -3.97 -19.25 -6.93
CA GLU A 235 -4.67 -20.55 -6.98
C GLU A 235 -6.13 -20.40 -7.36
N PHE A 236 -6.82 -19.37 -6.84
CA PHE A 236 -8.21 -19.10 -7.21
C PHE A 236 -8.37 -18.71 -8.67
N VAL A 237 -7.47 -17.88 -9.20
CA VAL A 237 -7.46 -17.53 -10.63
C VAL A 237 -7.17 -18.77 -11.49
N ALA A 238 -6.24 -19.63 -11.09
CA ALA A 238 -5.96 -20.87 -11.79
C ALA A 238 -7.18 -21.81 -11.80
N TRP A 239 -7.87 -21.93 -10.66
CA TRP A 239 -9.09 -22.72 -10.54
C TRP A 239 -10.24 -22.19 -11.44
N LEU A 240 -10.46 -20.88 -11.47
CA LEU A 240 -11.46 -20.27 -12.38
C LEU A 240 -11.14 -20.57 -13.85
N ARG A 241 -9.87 -20.56 -14.24
CA ARG A 241 -9.44 -20.84 -15.61
C ARG A 241 -9.59 -22.31 -16.01
N SER A 242 -9.51 -23.23 -15.06
CA SER A 242 -9.72 -24.65 -15.30
C SER A 242 -11.19 -25.07 -15.39
N GLY A 243 -12.12 -24.10 -15.40
CA GLY A 243 -13.57 -24.33 -15.48
C GLY A 243 -14.29 -24.32 -14.14
N GLY A 244 -13.61 -24.18 -13.02
CA GLY A 244 -14.14 -23.79 -11.71
C GLY A 244 -15.30 -24.65 -11.16
N THR A 245 -15.46 -25.91 -11.55
CA THR A 245 -16.52 -26.80 -11.05
C THR A 245 -15.98 -27.68 -9.93
N GLY A 246 -16.49 -27.48 -8.71
CA GLY A 246 -16.10 -28.24 -7.52
C GLY A 246 -15.56 -27.37 -6.38
N THR A 247 -15.10 -28.01 -5.30
CA THR A 247 -14.43 -27.34 -4.19
C THR A 247 -13.07 -26.81 -4.65
N MET A 248 -12.76 -25.53 -4.30
CA MET A 248 -11.39 -25.04 -4.42
C MET A 248 -10.40 -26.03 -3.76
N PRO A 249 -9.23 -26.26 -4.34
CA PRO A 249 -8.17 -27.00 -3.65
C PRO A 249 -7.91 -26.40 -2.27
N SER A 250 -7.78 -27.25 -1.26
CA SER A 250 -7.50 -26.89 0.14
C SER A 250 -6.12 -26.25 0.33
#